data_7d3a150f715884b886fd2bb6b901e692
#
_entry.id   7d3a150f715884b886fd2bb6b901e692
#
_cell.length_a   1.000
_cell.length_b   1.000
_cell.length_c   1.000
_cell.angle_alpha   90.00
_cell.angle_beta   90.00
_cell.angle_gamma   90.00
#
_symmetry.space_group_name_H-M   'P 1'
#
loop_
_entity.id
_entity.type
_entity.pdbx_description
1 polymer ?
#
loop_
_entity_poly.entity_id
_entity_poly.type
_entity_poly.pdbx_seq_one_letter_code
_entity_poly.pdbx_strand_id
1 'polypeptide(L)'
;MGDVMANGLARRTLVALVENKPGVLARIASLFRRRGINIASLAVGASEQKHLSRMTFVAEGDPSTVGHIAKHLDKLIEVVEVSDITDANVVWRELAMVRVRATQESRPRVIQLANIFRVSIVDVGAEAVTMEITGDTAKIDSMITLMAEFGVEQVMRTGRVAMLRSALAPGGEDGEFGAETASNIQTREGLESGSV
;
A
#
# COMPACT_ATOMS: atom_id res chain seq x y z
N MET A 1 9.25 3.18 16.56
CA MET A 1 10.59 2.59 16.25
C MET A 1 10.32 1.56 15.17
N GLY A 2 10.64 1.88 13.88
CA GLY A 2 10.24 1.04 12.74
C GLY A 2 10.76 -0.39 12.87
N ASP A 3 9.98 -1.32 12.33
CA ASP A 3 10.28 -2.77 12.36
C ASP A 3 11.64 -3.01 11.68
N VAL A 4 12.66 -3.35 12.47
CA VAL A 4 13.97 -3.76 11.95
C VAL A 4 13.88 -5.25 11.65
N MET A 5 14.03 -5.59 10.37
CA MET A 5 13.99 -6.97 9.89
C MET A 5 15.24 -7.76 10.34
N ALA A 6 15.16 -9.08 10.28
CA ALA A 6 16.27 -9.98 10.66
C ALA A 6 17.57 -9.72 9.87
N ASN A 7 17.49 -9.09 8.69
CA ASN A 7 18.63 -8.71 7.86
C ASN A 7 19.20 -7.30 8.19
N GLY A 8 18.75 -6.67 9.27
CA GLY A 8 19.20 -5.34 9.69
C GLY A 8 18.59 -4.16 8.93
N LEU A 9 17.72 -4.40 7.96
CA LEU A 9 16.99 -3.36 7.24
C LEU A 9 15.78 -2.90 8.04
N ALA A 10 15.43 -1.62 7.94
CA ALA A 10 14.19 -1.08 8.48
C ALA A 10 13.12 -0.99 7.39
N ARG A 11 11.87 -1.16 7.81
CA ARG A 11 10.69 -1.02 6.96
C ARG A 11 9.85 0.16 7.43
N ARG A 12 9.43 1.01 6.49
CA ARG A 12 8.54 2.15 6.74
C ARG A 12 7.35 2.12 5.81
N THR A 13 6.18 2.44 6.35
CA THR A 13 4.95 2.60 5.58
C THR A 13 4.61 4.08 5.50
N LEU A 14 4.54 4.58 4.27
CA LEU A 14 4.30 5.99 3.98
C LEU A 14 3.04 6.14 3.15
N VAL A 15 2.27 7.18 3.42
CA VAL A 15 1.15 7.61 2.56
C VAL A 15 1.49 8.99 2.04
N ALA A 16 1.35 9.19 0.73
CA ALA A 16 1.55 10.48 0.10
C ALA A 16 0.34 10.86 -0.76
N LEU A 17 -0.05 12.13 -0.70
CA LEU A 17 -0.98 12.77 -1.62
C LEU A 17 -0.14 13.53 -2.64
N VAL A 18 -0.32 13.23 -3.92
CA VAL A 18 0.52 13.76 -4.99
C VAL A 18 -0.31 14.23 -6.17
N GLU A 19 0.22 15.12 -6.98
CA GLU A 19 -0.41 15.49 -8.24
C GLU A 19 -0.57 14.27 -9.17
N ASN A 20 -1.75 14.12 -9.77
CA ASN A 20 -2.01 13.09 -10.77
C ASN A 20 -1.58 13.56 -12.16
N LYS A 21 -0.26 13.59 -12.38
CA LYS A 21 0.37 14.04 -13.63
C LYS A 21 1.39 13.01 -14.14
N PRO A 22 1.62 12.94 -15.45
CA PRO A 22 2.68 12.11 -16.01
C PRO A 22 4.05 12.44 -15.40
N GLY A 23 4.83 11.41 -15.08
CA GLY A 23 6.19 11.56 -14.55
C GLY A 23 6.31 11.65 -13.03
N VAL A 24 5.25 11.91 -12.28
CA VAL A 24 5.30 12.02 -10.80
C VAL A 24 5.82 10.73 -10.17
N LEU A 25 5.24 9.58 -10.53
CA LEU A 25 5.71 8.28 -10.04
C LEU A 25 7.18 8.01 -10.40
N ALA A 26 7.60 8.35 -11.62
CA ALA A 26 8.98 8.18 -12.05
C ALA A 26 9.96 9.03 -11.23
N ARG A 27 9.57 10.27 -10.88
CA ARG A 27 10.36 11.18 -10.04
C ARG A 27 10.50 10.63 -8.62
N ILE A 28 9.41 10.15 -8.04
CA ILE A 28 9.39 9.49 -6.72
C ILE A 28 10.29 8.24 -6.76
N ALA A 29 10.10 7.34 -7.71
CA ALA A 29 10.93 6.13 -7.85
C ALA A 29 12.42 6.47 -8.02
N SER A 30 12.75 7.54 -8.75
CA SER A 30 14.12 8.03 -8.90
C SER A 30 14.71 8.55 -7.59
N LEU A 31 13.88 9.16 -6.72
CA LEU A 31 14.31 9.57 -5.39
C LEU A 31 14.68 8.35 -4.52
N PHE A 32 13.83 7.33 -4.48
CA PHE A 32 14.09 6.08 -3.76
C PHE A 32 15.38 5.40 -4.26
N ARG A 33 15.52 5.29 -5.59
CA ARG A 33 16.73 4.72 -6.21
C ARG A 33 18.00 5.48 -5.81
N ARG A 34 18.01 6.80 -5.87
CA ARG A 34 19.19 7.62 -5.49
C ARG A 34 19.56 7.48 -4.02
N ARG A 35 18.63 7.09 -3.17
CA ARG A 35 18.84 6.87 -1.73
C ARG A 35 19.13 5.41 -1.38
N GLY A 36 19.18 4.51 -2.36
CA GLY A 36 19.38 3.08 -2.10
C GLY A 36 18.24 2.41 -1.33
N ILE A 37 17.02 2.98 -1.42
CA ILE A 37 15.84 2.48 -0.73
C ILE A 37 15.04 1.62 -1.71
N ASN A 38 14.69 0.41 -1.29
CA ASN A 38 13.80 -0.47 -2.02
C ASN A 38 12.33 -0.10 -1.75
N ILE A 39 11.50 -0.16 -2.78
CA ILE A 39 10.04 -0.09 -2.66
C ILE A 39 9.51 -1.52 -2.65
N ALA A 40 9.24 -2.06 -1.46
CA ALA A 40 8.74 -3.41 -1.30
C ALA A 40 7.26 -3.56 -1.71
N SER A 41 6.50 -2.48 -1.59
CA SER A 41 5.09 -2.43 -1.98
C SER A 41 4.73 -1.00 -2.40
N LEU A 42 3.90 -0.89 -3.44
CA LEU A 42 3.38 0.37 -3.93
C LEU A 42 1.94 0.18 -4.39
N ALA A 43 1.04 0.97 -3.83
CA ALA A 43 -0.32 1.12 -4.31
C ALA A 43 -0.58 2.59 -4.67
N VAL A 44 -1.22 2.82 -5.80
CA VAL A 44 -1.57 4.16 -6.31
C VAL A 44 -3.03 4.16 -6.75
N GLY A 45 -3.78 5.15 -6.33
CA GLY A 45 -5.16 5.34 -6.73
C GLY A 45 -5.54 6.82 -6.79
N ALA A 46 -6.62 7.13 -7.51
CA ALA A 46 -7.20 8.46 -7.47
C ALA A 46 -7.62 8.78 -6.03
N SER A 47 -7.41 10.02 -5.59
CA SER A 47 -7.89 10.49 -4.30
C SER A 47 -9.32 11.06 -4.42
N GLU A 48 -9.90 11.41 -3.27
CA GLU A 48 -11.15 12.16 -3.17
C GLU A 48 -11.05 13.58 -3.74
N GLN A 49 -9.82 14.09 -3.85
CA GLN A 49 -9.54 15.40 -4.45
C GLN A 49 -9.25 15.25 -5.93
N LYS A 50 -9.92 16.06 -6.76
CA LYS A 50 -9.68 16.08 -8.21
C LYS A 50 -8.20 16.40 -8.49
N HIS A 51 -7.64 15.75 -9.53
CA HIS A 51 -6.24 15.93 -9.96
C HIS A 51 -5.17 15.44 -8.98
N LEU A 52 -5.54 14.82 -7.88
CA LEU A 52 -4.61 14.21 -6.95
C LEU A 52 -4.73 12.68 -6.93
N SER A 53 -3.63 12.03 -6.60
CA SER A 53 -3.54 10.58 -6.36
C SER A 53 -2.99 10.32 -4.97
N ARG A 54 -3.51 9.30 -4.32
CA ARG A 54 -2.97 8.81 -3.06
C ARG A 54 -2.09 7.61 -3.31
N MET A 55 -0.91 7.63 -2.75
CA MET A 55 0.08 6.56 -2.87
C MET A 55 0.38 5.99 -1.49
N THR A 56 0.43 4.67 -1.39
CA THR A 56 0.95 3.98 -0.20
C THR A 56 2.23 3.26 -0.59
N PHE A 57 3.32 3.54 0.11
CA PHE A 57 4.62 2.91 -0.08
C PHE A 57 4.97 2.06 1.12
N VAL A 58 5.56 0.90 0.88
CA VAL A 58 6.36 0.18 1.89
C VAL A 58 7.81 0.28 1.44
N ALA A 59 8.58 1.09 2.16
CA ALA A 59 9.98 1.37 1.89
C ALA A 59 10.88 0.50 2.77
N GLU A 60 11.94 -0.07 2.20
CA GLU A 60 12.93 -0.89 2.89
C GLU A 60 14.33 -0.36 2.61
N GLY A 61 15.13 -0.24 3.65
CA GLY A 61 16.50 0.24 3.51
C GLY A 61 17.25 0.36 4.83
N ASP A 62 18.43 0.97 4.76
CA ASP A 62 19.17 1.31 5.97
C ASP A 62 18.32 2.16 6.92
N PRO A 63 18.29 1.86 8.25
CA PRO A 63 17.43 2.54 9.20
C PRO A 63 17.59 4.07 9.21
N SER A 64 18.83 4.56 9.06
CA SER A 64 19.11 6.00 9.05
C SER A 64 18.59 6.67 7.78
N THR A 65 18.70 5.98 6.65
CA THR A 65 18.29 6.50 5.34
C THR A 65 16.76 6.44 5.17
N VAL A 66 16.13 5.31 5.48
CA VAL A 66 14.69 5.13 5.32
C VAL A 66 13.90 5.97 6.33
N GLY A 67 14.46 6.23 7.53
CA GLY A 67 13.86 7.09 8.53
C GLY A 67 13.68 8.55 8.10
N HIS A 68 14.37 8.98 7.04
CA HIS A 68 14.27 10.35 6.51
C HIS A 68 13.52 10.44 5.17
N ILE A 69 13.01 9.32 4.65
CA ILE A 69 12.41 9.30 3.32
C ILE A 69 11.18 10.19 3.19
N ALA A 70 10.34 10.29 4.23
CA ALA A 70 9.19 11.19 4.24
C ALA A 70 9.62 12.65 4.02
N LYS A 71 10.65 13.12 4.73
CA LYS A 71 11.21 14.48 4.57
C LYS A 71 11.80 14.73 3.18
N HIS A 72 12.24 13.68 2.49
CA HIS A 72 12.74 13.79 1.12
C HIS A 72 11.62 13.81 0.09
N LEU A 73 10.54 13.06 0.32
CA LEU A 73 9.34 13.11 -0.52
C LEU A 73 8.65 14.46 -0.43
N ASP A 74 8.55 15.03 0.77
CA ASP A 74 7.94 16.33 1.04
C ASP A 74 8.61 17.50 0.28
N LYS A 75 9.87 17.33 -0.13
CA LYS A 75 10.60 18.32 -0.95
C LYS A 75 10.31 18.27 -2.45
N LEU A 76 9.55 17.27 -2.90
CA LEU A 76 9.14 17.18 -4.30
C LEU A 76 7.95 18.11 -4.52
N ILE A 77 8.00 18.92 -5.56
CA ILE A 77 6.96 19.92 -5.86
C ILE A 77 5.59 19.30 -6.14
N GLU A 78 5.59 18.07 -6.63
CA GLU A 78 4.36 17.32 -6.95
C GLU A 78 3.79 16.59 -5.73
N VAL A 79 4.47 16.60 -4.59
CA VAL A 79 3.98 16.01 -3.34
C VAL A 79 3.27 17.09 -2.55
N VAL A 80 1.96 16.93 -2.38
CA VAL A 80 1.11 17.86 -1.62
C VAL A 80 1.25 17.59 -0.13
N GLU A 81 1.30 16.30 0.24
CA GLU A 81 1.38 15.84 1.61
C GLU A 81 2.05 14.47 1.67
N VAL A 82 2.81 14.21 2.71
CA VAL A 82 3.36 12.89 3.00
C VAL A 82 3.35 12.61 4.50
N SER A 83 2.92 11.41 4.86
CA SER A 83 2.89 10.96 6.25
C SER A 83 3.58 9.61 6.40
N ASP A 84 4.44 9.50 7.41
CA ASP A 84 4.97 8.22 7.89
C ASP A 84 3.97 7.65 8.90
N ILE A 85 3.30 6.56 8.50
CA ILE A 85 2.27 5.90 9.31
C ILE A 85 2.74 4.59 9.92
N THR A 86 4.05 4.35 9.95
CA THR A 86 4.66 3.09 10.39
C THR A 86 4.23 2.69 11.80
N ASP A 87 4.29 3.63 12.72
CA ASP A 87 3.99 3.41 14.14
C ASP A 87 2.57 3.90 14.52
N ALA A 88 1.77 4.34 13.54
CA ALA A 88 0.44 4.89 13.76
C ALA A 88 -0.64 3.79 13.87
N ASN A 89 -1.77 4.14 14.48
CA ASN A 89 -2.93 3.26 14.52
C ASN A 89 -3.65 3.27 13.18
N VAL A 90 -3.37 2.28 12.34
CA VAL A 90 -3.85 2.20 10.97
C VAL A 90 -4.74 0.99 10.73
N VAL A 91 -5.60 1.10 9.73
CA VAL A 91 -6.19 -0.04 9.04
C VAL A 91 -5.50 -0.16 7.68
N TRP A 92 -5.06 -1.35 7.34
CA TRP A 92 -4.49 -1.62 6.03
C TRP A 92 -5.00 -2.92 5.46
N ARG A 93 -5.06 -3.01 4.15
CA ARG A 93 -5.49 -4.18 3.40
C ARG A 93 -4.62 -4.34 2.16
N GLU A 94 -4.51 -5.57 1.75
CA GLU A 94 -3.91 -5.99 0.50
C GLU A 94 -4.89 -6.94 -0.18
N LEU A 95 -4.99 -6.88 -1.49
CA LEU A 95 -5.70 -7.86 -2.31
C LEU A 95 -4.68 -8.72 -3.04
N ALA A 96 -4.90 -10.03 -3.06
CA ALA A 96 -4.14 -10.94 -3.89
C ALA A 96 -5.08 -11.79 -4.75
N MET A 97 -4.67 -12.02 -6.00
CA MET A 97 -5.24 -13.03 -6.88
C MET A 97 -4.25 -14.17 -6.99
N VAL A 98 -4.71 -15.39 -6.75
CA VAL A 98 -3.87 -16.59 -6.72
C VAL A 98 -4.49 -17.63 -7.63
N ARG A 99 -3.74 -18.06 -8.66
CA ARG A 99 -4.10 -19.20 -9.50
C ARG A 99 -3.42 -20.44 -9.00
N VAL A 100 -4.20 -21.47 -8.77
CA VAL A 100 -3.76 -22.74 -8.20
C VAL A 100 -4.22 -23.87 -9.12
N ARG A 101 -3.35 -24.86 -9.34
CA ARG A 101 -3.72 -26.07 -10.05
C ARG A 101 -4.81 -26.81 -9.27
N ALA A 102 -5.87 -27.21 -9.97
CA ALA A 102 -7.02 -27.87 -9.37
C ALA A 102 -7.59 -28.89 -10.34
N THR A 103 -7.01 -30.10 -10.32
CA THR A 103 -7.50 -31.25 -11.07
C THR A 103 -8.86 -31.69 -10.53
N GLN A 104 -9.54 -32.56 -11.25
CA GLN A 104 -10.84 -33.10 -10.80
C GLN A 104 -10.78 -33.71 -9.40
N GLU A 105 -9.65 -34.33 -9.02
CA GLU A 105 -9.44 -34.95 -7.70
C GLU A 105 -9.12 -33.93 -6.62
N SER A 106 -8.26 -32.95 -6.88
CA SER A 106 -7.79 -31.98 -5.88
C SER A 106 -8.75 -30.80 -5.68
N ARG A 107 -9.60 -30.50 -6.67
CA ARG A 107 -10.51 -29.35 -6.67
C ARG A 107 -11.40 -29.24 -5.43
N PRO A 108 -12.05 -30.31 -4.93
CA PRO A 108 -12.88 -30.21 -3.73
C PRO A 108 -12.09 -29.74 -2.51
N ARG A 109 -10.83 -30.19 -2.38
CA ARG A 109 -9.96 -29.79 -1.27
C ARG A 109 -9.48 -28.34 -1.40
N VAL A 110 -9.15 -27.87 -2.60
CA VAL A 110 -8.83 -26.47 -2.89
C VAL A 110 -10.01 -25.57 -2.50
N ILE A 111 -11.23 -25.93 -2.90
CA ILE A 111 -12.46 -25.18 -2.58
C ILE A 111 -12.72 -25.17 -1.07
N GLN A 112 -12.51 -26.29 -0.38
CA GLN A 112 -12.68 -26.37 1.06
C GLN A 112 -11.72 -25.43 1.80
N LEU A 113 -10.44 -25.40 1.41
CA LEU A 113 -9.46 -24.46 1.99
C LEU A 113 -9.82 -23.00 1.67
N ALA A 114 -10.25 -22.70 0.45
CA ALA A 114 -10.73 -21.37 0.07
C ALA A 114 -11.85 -20.89 1.00
N ASN A 115 -12.81 -21.75 1.34
CA ASN A 115 -13.90 -21.42 2.24
C ASN A 115 -13.42 -21.15 3.68
N ILE A 116 -12.42 -21.90 4.20
CA ILE A 116 -11.83 -21.67 5.52
C ILE A 116 -11.22 -20.28 5.63
N PHE A 117 -10.51 -19.83 4.59
CA PHE A 117 -9.91 -18.48 4.53
C PHE A 117 -10.89 -17.38 4.14
N ARG A 118 -12.15 -17.73 3.83
CA ARG A 118 -13.16 -16.81 3.29
C ARG A 118 -12.65 -16.11 2.03
N VAL A 119 -12.17 -16.91 1.10
CA VAL A 119 -11.60 -16.46 -0.17
C VAL A 119 -12.66 -16.61 -1.26
N SER A 120 -12.77 -15.63 -2.13
CA SER A 120 -13.68 -15.67 -3.27
C SER A 120 -13.03 -16.43 -4.42
N ILE A 121 -13.76 -17.40 -4.99
CA ILE A 121 -13.36 -18.04 -6.23
C ILE A 121 -13.89 -17.16 -7.38
N VAL A 122 -12.99 -16.62 -8.20
CA VAL A 122 -13.32 -15.68 -9.26
C VAL A 122 -13.27 -16.30 -10.66
N ASP A 123 -12.57 -17.43 -10.79
CA ASP A 123 -12.49 -18.17 -12.05
C ASP A 123 -12.26 -19.67 -11.79
N VAL A 124 -12.94 -20.53 -12.57
CA VAL A 124 -12.80 -21.98 -12.49
C VAL A 124 -12.58 -22.55 -13.88
N GLY A 125 -11.34 -22.96 -14.15
CA GLY A 125 -10.95 -23.66 -15.38
C GLY A 125 -10.97 -25.19 -15.23
N ALA A 126 -10.60 -25.89 -16.30
CA ALA A 126 -10.53 -27.36 -16.29
C ALA A 126 -9.47 -27.88 -15.31
N GLU A 127 -8.30 -27.24 -15.27
CA GLU A 127 -7.12 -27.68 -14.52
C GLU A 127 -6.67 -26.70 -13.44
N ALA A 128 -7.32 -25.54 -13.29
CA ALA A 128 -6.95 -24.51 -12.34
C ALA A 128 -8.16 -23.74 -11.80
N VAL A 129 -7.97 -23.14 -10.62
CA VAL A 129 -8.92 -22.23 -9.97
C VAL A 129 -8.18 -20.94 -9.66
N THR A 130 -8.80 -19.80 -9.96
CA THR A 130 -8.29 -18.48 -9.55
C THR A 130 -9.12 -17.96 -8.39
N MET A 131 -8.43 -17.56 -7.35
CA MET A 131 -9.01 -17.08 -6.09
C MET A 131 -8.60 -15.65 -5.82
N GLU A 132 -9.50 -14.88 -5.23
CA GLU A 132 -9.27 -13.53 -4.72
C GLU A 132 -9.31 -13.54 -3.20
N ILE A 133 -8.28 -13.02 -2.55
CA ILE A 133 -8.20 -12.86 -1.12
C ILE A 133 -7.87 -11.43 -0.73
N THR A 134 -8.62 -10.89 0.22
CA THR A 134 -8.34 -9.59 0.83
C THR A 134 -8.05 -9.78 2.32
N GLY A 135 -7.01 -9.12 2.80
CA GLY A 135 -6.62 -9.22 4.20
C GLY A 135 -5.32 -8.48 4.52
N ASP A 136 -4.74 -8.83 5.65
CA ASP A 136 -3.37 -8.50 5.97
C ASP A 136 -2.39 -9.44 5.26
N THR A 137 -1.11 -9.04 5.19
CA THR A 137 -0.07 -9.81 4.51
C THR A 137 0.06 -11.21 5.11
N ALA A 138 -0.06 -11.36 6.43
CA ALA A 138 0.09 -12.66 7.10
C ALA A 138 -1.02 -13.64 6.69
N LYS A 139 -2.26 -13.17 6.57
CA LYS A 139 -3.39 -13.97 6.07
C LYS A 139 -3.14 -14.42 4.64
N ILE A 140 -2.70 -13.50 3.77
CA ILE A 140 -2.43 -13.79 2.36
C ILE A 140 -1.28 -14.80 2.22
N ASP A 141 -0.18 -14.59 2.95
CA ASP A 141 0.98 -15.47 2.92
C ASP A 141 0.65 -16.88 3.45
N SER A 142 -0.15 -16.97 4.51
CA SER A 142 -0.61 -18.25 5.06
C SER A 142 -1.44 -19.03 4.04
N MET A 143 -2.35 -18.34 3.34
CA MET A 143 -3.17 -18.96 2.29
C MET A 143 -2.30 -19.43 1.13
N ILE A 144 -1.37 -18.59 0.62
CA ILE A 144 -0.48 -18.97 -0.48
C ILE A 144 0.38 -20.18 -0.08
N THR A 145 0.89 -20.21 1.15
CA THR A 145 1.68 -21.32 1.67
C THR A 145 0.89 -22.63 1.69
N LEU A 146 -0.36 -22.59 2.14
CA LEU A 146 -1.22 -23.77 2.14
C LEU A 146 -1.60 -24.23 0.72
N MET A 147 -1.79 -23.30 -0.19
CA MET A 147 -2.09 -23.62 -1.60
C MET A 147 -0.88 -24.16 -2.36
N ALA A 148 0.33 -23.99 -1.85
CA ALA A 148 1.56 -24.47 -2.49
C ALA A 148 1.57 -25.99 -2.72
N GLU A 149 0.90 -26.78 -1.85
CA GLU A 149 0.79 -28.24 -2.01
C GLU A 149 0.07 -28.67 -3.31
N PHE A 150 -0.83 -27.82 -3.83
CA PHE A 150 -1.58 -28.08 -5.07
C PHE A 150 -0.84 -27.57 -6.31
N GLY A 151 0.14 -26.71 -6.14
CA GLY A 151 0.88 -26.03 -7.19
C GLY A 151 0.29 -24.64 -7.50
N VAL A 152 0.86 -23.62 -6.89
CA VAL A 152 0.58 -22.22 -7.20
C VAL A 152 1.21 -21.87 -8.54
N GLU A 153 0.40 -21.48 -9.51
CA GLU A 153 0.85 -21.14 -10.86
C GLU A 153 1.16 -19.65 -11.02
N GLN A 154 0.36 -18.81 -10.36
CA GLN A 154 0.50 -17.36 -10.47
C GLN A 154 -0.02 -16.67 -9.21
N VAL A 155 0.68 -15.61 -8.79
CA VAL A 155 0.25 -14.70 -7.72
C VAL A 155 0.35 -13.27 -8.23
N MET A 156 -0.72 -12.50 -8.07
CA MET A 156 -0.76 -11.06 -8.29
C MET A 156 -1.16 -10.39 -6.99
N ARG A 157 -0.48 -9.31 -6.59
CA ARG A 157 -0.77 -8.53 -5.38
C ARG A 157 -0.87 -7.05 -5.71
N THR A 158 -1.78 -6.35 -5.06
CA THR A 158 -1.93 -4.90 -5.21
C THR A 158 -0.86 -4.13 -4.44
N GLY A 159 -0.23 -4.76 -3.44
CA GLY A 159 0.47 -4.03 -2.39
C GLY A 159 -0.50 -3.50 -1.32
N ARG A 160 0.06 -2.89 -0.28
CA ARG A 160 -0.72 -2.39 0.86
C ARG A 160 -1.41 -1.08 0.52
N VAL A 161 -2.71 -1.00 0.82
CA VAL A 161 -3.46 0.24 0.93
C VAL A 161 -3.70 0.48 2.42
N ALA A 162 -3.31 1.64 2.94
CA ALA A 162 -3.38 1.95 4.36
C ALA A 162 -4.09 3.28 4.62
N MET A 163 -4.80 3.35 5.73
CA MET A 163 -5.51 4.54 6.19
C MET A 163 -5.43 4.61 7.71
N LEU A 164 -5.27 5.81 8.26
CA LEU A 164 -5.37 6.02 9.70
C LEU A 164 -6.76 5.60 10.20
N ARG A 165 -6.82 4.98 11.36
CA ARG A 165 -8.10 4.71 12.02
C ARG A 165 -8.71 6.01 12.50
N SER A 166 -10.03 6.12 12.41
CA SER A 166 -10.75 7.20 13.05
C SER A 166 -10.55 7.10 14.57
N ALA A 167 -10.27 8.22 15.23
CA ALA A 167 -10.19 8.28 16.69
C ALA A 167 -11.54 7.87 17.29
N LEU A 168 -11.54 6.94 18.23
CA LEU A 168 -12.70 6.57 19.01
C LEU A 168 -12.88 7.62 20.11
N ALA A 169 -13.78 8.59 19.88
CA ALA A 169 -14.25 9.60 20.82
C ALA A 169 -13.21 10.63 21.37
N PRO A 170 -13.62 11.79 21.85
CA PRO A 170 -12.73 12.87 22.29
C PRO A 170 -11.99 12.46 23.56
N GLY A 171 -10.68 12.25 23.49
CA GLY A 171 -9.82 11.90 24.62
C GLY A 171 -8.45 11.34 24.26
N GLY A 172 -8.17 11.07 23.01
CA GLY A 172 -6.86 10.57 22.55
C GLY A 172 -6.10 11.66 21.80
N GLU A 173 -5.01 12.13 22.35
CA GLU A 173 -4.03 12.99 21.68
C GLU A 173 -3.30 12.17 20.61
N ASP A 174 -3.91 12.01 19.43
CA ASP A 174 -3.23 11.41 18.28
C ASP A 174 -3.68 12.10 16.99
N GLY A 175 -2.85 13.04 16.56
CA GLY A 175 -2.69 13.41 15.16
C GLY A 175 -3.84 14.18 14.51
N GLU A 176 -3.77 15.49 14.52
CA GLU A 176 -4.43 16.38 13.57
C GLU A 176 -4.03 16.00 12.13
N PHE A 177 -4.76 15.03 11.58
CA PHE A 177 -4.69 14.72 10.16
C PHE A 177 -5.97 15.27 9.52
N GLY A 178 -5.86 16.36 8.79
CA GLY A 178 -6.96 16.85 7.94
C GLY A 178 -7.42 18.28 8.13
N ALA A 179 -7.06 18.96 9.22
CA ALA A 179 -7.50 20.36 9.42
C ALA A 179 -6.59 21.41 8.75
N GLU A 180 -5.28 21.13 8.63
CA GLU A 180 -4.35 22.08 8.01
C GLU A 180 -4.35 22.03 6.48
N THR A 181 -4.77 20.92 5.86
CA THR A 181 -4.76 20.75 4.40
C THR A 181 -5.72 21.68 3.68
N ALA A 182 -6.86 22.01 4.30
CA ALA A 182 -7.85 22.88 3.68
C ALA A 182 -7.36 24.35 3.59
N SER A 183 -6.57 24.82 4.56
CA SER A 183 -6.08 26.20 4.59
C SER A 183 -4.90 26.43 3.62
N ASN A 184 -4.05 25.43 3.43
CA ASN A 184 -2.89 25.53 2.54
C ASN A 184 -3.24 25.43 1.04
N ILE A 185 -4.35 24.77 0.71
CA ILE A 185 -4.82 24.66 -0.69
C ILE A 185 -5.42 25.97 -1.17
N GLN A 186 -6.21 26.67 -0.33
CA GLN A 186 -6.76 27.98 -0.68
C GLN A 186 -5.69 29.06 -0.91
N THR A 187 -4.53 28.96 -0.24
CA THR A 187 -3.43 29.91 -0.39
C THR A 187 -2.64 29.70 -1.69
N ARG A 188 -2.62 28.49 -2.25
CA ARG A 188 -1.94 28.19 -3.53
C ARG A 188 -2.79 28.48 -4.76
N GLU A 189 -4.11 28.28 -4.70
CA GLU A 189 -5.02 28.66 -5.81
C GLU A 189 -5.15 30.17 -5.98
N GLY A 190 -4.98 30.95 -4.92
CA GLY A 190 -5.01 32.42 -4.97
C GLY A 190 -3.79 33.07 -5.64
N LEU A 191 -2.69 32.34 -5.83
CA LEU A 191 -1.46 32.85 -6.44
C LEU A 191 -1.41 32.67 -7.98
N GLU A 192 -2.20 31.75 -8.53
CA GLU A 192 -2.23 31.53 -9.99
C GLU A 192 -3.25 32.39 -10.75
N SER A 193 -4.20 33.04 -10.06
CA SER A 193 -5.23 33.87 -10.68
C SER A 193 -4.88 35.37 -10.80
N GLY A 194 -3.67 35.77 -10.46
CA GLY A 194 -3.24 37.16 -10.35
C GLY A 194 -2.17 37.62 -11.36
N SER A 195 -2.09 37.04 -12.57
CA SER A 195 -1.21 37.56 -13.62
C SER A 195 -1.95 37.59 -14.97
N VAL A 196 -2.51 38.72 -15.27
CA VAL A 196 -2.80 39.19 -16.64
C VAL A 196 -1.88 40.36 -16.92
#